data_8099fc5918fc0cdafe450aa07ec35dfd
#
_entry.id   8099fc5918fc0cdafe450aa07ec35dfd
#
_cell.length_a   1.000
_cell.length_b   1.000
_cell.length_c   1.000
_cell.angle_alpha   90.00
_cell.angle_beta   90.00
_cell.angle_gamma   90.00
#
_symmetry.space_group_name_H-M   'P 1'
#
loop_
_entity.id
_entity.type
_entity.pdbx_description
1 polymer ?
#
loop_
_entity_poly.entity_id
_entity_poly.type
_entity_poly.pdbx_seq_one_letter_code
_entity_poly.pdbx_strand_id
1 'polypeptide(L)'
;VNITIVEPPVSFVYDPAEITLTRNETMNATSPTLLNDAKADQWSISPALPAGMNFSNGVISGTPEVNMTATQFTVYANNSGGSSAAFLTITILEPVATVVYVPENITLIRGEDNASIVPILGGGMVESWSISPALPDGLFFDNGSIFGIPLINSTNMTYVVIATNTGGSAVAYLNITIVEPIAVLAFNESFVLTRGVDELNASVNNTGGMVATWAIEPALPLGITLQQGVLFGVSEVNMTVTTYTL
;
A
#
# COMPACT_ATOMS: atom_id res chain seq x y z
N VAL A 1 -64.37 46.37 -8.21
CA VAL A 1 -63.00 46.35 -7.69
C VAL A 1 -62.64 44.90 -7.45
N ASN A 2 -61.57 44.38 -8.07
CA ASN A 2 -61.05 43.07 -7.80
C ASN A 2 -59.88 43.23 -6.82
N ILE A 3 -59.93 42.51 -5.72
CA ILE A 3 -58.86 42.48 -4.73
C ILE A 3 -58.32 41.06 -4.66
N THR A 4 -57.02 40.90 -4.83
CA THR A 4 -56.30 39.64 -4.63
C THR A 4 -55.35 39.80 -3.45
N ILE A 5 -55.44 38.88 -2.53
CA ILE A 5 -54.50 38.80 -1.38
C ILE A 5 -53.63 37.57 -1.59
N VAL A 6 -52.34 37.74 -1.60
CA VAL A 6 -51.35 36.67 -1.76
C VAL A 6 -50.54 36.50 -0.49
N GLU A 7 -49.96 35.32 -0.29
CA GLU A 7 -49.01 35.04 0.76
C GLU A 7 -47.72 35.87 0.56
N PRO A 8 -46.98 36.24 1.61
CA PRO A 8 -45.64 36.76 1.42
C PRO A 8 -44.72 35.66 0.78
N PRO A 9 -43.69 36.04 0.02
CA PRO A 9 -42.70 35.07 -0.46
C PRO A 9 -42.08 34.30 0.68
N VAL A 10 -41.77 33.02 0.49
CA VAL A 10 -41.09 32.19 1.49
C VAL A 10 -39.68 32.76 1.71
N SER A 11 -39.24 32.89 2.96
CA SER A 11 -37.86 33.22 3.30
C SER A 11 -37.23 32.05 4.05
N PHE A 12 -36.12 31.56 3.55
CA PHE A 12 -35.49 30.38 4.09
C PHE A 12 -33.97 30.35 3.85
N VAL A 13 -33.24 29.56 4.65
CA VAL A 13 -31.80 29.27 4.49
C VAL A 13 -31.54 27.81 4.78
N TYR A 14 -30.40 27.31 4.33
CA TYR A 14 -29.78 26.08 4.84
C TYR A 14 -28.68 26.46 5.80
N ASP A 15 -28.68 25.86 6.99
CA ASP A 15 -27.65 26.04 7.99
C ASP A 15 -27.25 24.67 8.55
N PRO A 16 -26.06 24.21 8.25
CA PRO A 16 -25.00 24.84 7.44
C PRO A 16 -25.35 24.91 5.93
N ALA A 17 -24.82 25.93 5.25
CA ALA A 17 -24.94 26.11 3.80
C ALA A 17 -23.93 25.25 2.99
N GLU A 18 -23.02 24.56 3.68
CA GLU A 18 -22.05 23.64 3.11
C GLU A 18 -22.08 22.33 3.88
N ILE A 19 -22.23 21.23 3.17
CA ILE A 19 -22.24 19.88 3.75
C ILE A 19 -21.24 18.99 3.03
N THR A 20 -20.54 18.18 3.80
CA THR A 20 -19.64 17.13 3.29
C THR A 20 -20.21 15.76 3.70
N LEU A 21 -20.36 14.89 2.72
CA LEU A 21 -20.92 13.56 2.87
C LEU A 21 -19.88 12.52 2.47
N THR A 22 -20.08 11.28 2.90
CA THR A 22 -19.28 10.13 2.49
C THR A 22 -20.12 9.25 1.56
N ARG A 23 -19.54 8.80 0.45
CA ARG A 23 -20.18 7.88 -0.47
C ARG A 23 -20.57 6.57 0.23
N ASN A 24 -21.74 6.05 -0.07
CA ASN A 24 -22.34 4.84 0.53
C ASN A 24 -22.65 4.96 2.04
N GLU A 25 -22.58 6.15 2.63
CA GLU A 25 -23.05 6.40 4.00
C GLU A 25 -24.35 7.18 3.98
N THR A 26 -25.34 6.74 4.77
CA THR A 26 -26.63 7.43 4.85
C THR A 26 -26.46 8.75 5.57
N MET A 27 -26.85 9.84 4.91
CA MET A 27 -26.78 11.17 5.50
C MET A 27 -27.92 11.44 6.49
N ASN A 28 -27.67 12.29 7.47
CA ASN A 28 -28.76 12.93 8.20
C ASN A 28 -29.52 13.88 7.26
N ALA A 29 -30.85 13.86 7.33
CA ALA A 29 -31.66 14.73 6.50
C ALA A 29 -31.35 16.21 6.78
N THR A 30 -31.12 16.98 5.73
CA THR A 30 -30.90 18.42 5.77
C THR A 30 -32.17 19.15 5.36
N SER A 31 -32.73 19.96 6.25
CA SER A 31 -33.98 20.70 6.05
C SER A 31 -33.71 22.20 5.99
N PRO A 32 -34.52 22.96 5.22
CA PRO A 32 -34.43 24.41 5.26
C PRO A 32 -34.93 24.97 6.60
N THR A 33 -34.29 26.02 7.10
CA THR A 33 -34.78 26.85 8.21
C THR A 33 -35.60 27.97 7.62
N LEU A 34 -36.92 27.99 7.91
CA LEU A 34 -37.79 29.07 7.50
C LEU A 34 -37.55 30.32 8.39
N LEU A 35 -37.45 31.47 7.74
CA LEU A 35 -37.21 32.77 8.38
C LEU A 35 -38.52 33.60 8.53
N ASN A 36 -39.63 33.12 7.93
CA ASN A 36 -40.97 33.70 8.09
C ASN A 36 -42.04 32.59 8.14
N ASP A 37 -43.28 32.94 8.45
CA ASP A 37 -44.38 31.96 8.54
C ASP A 37 -44.99 31.56 7.20
N ALA A 38 -44.43 32.04 6.06
CA ALA A 38 -44.92 31.73 4.75
C ALA A 38 -44.62 30.26 4.40
N LYS A 39 -45.58 29.62 3.74
CA LYS A 39 -45.43 28.22 3.31
C LYS A 39 -45.10 28.17 1.80
N ALA A 40 -44.28 27.23 1.44
CA ALA A 40 -44.03 26.93 0.04
C ALA A 40 -45.08 25.95 -0.49
N ASP A 41 -45.66 26.25 -1.64
CA ASP A 41 -46.53 25.34 -2.39
C ASP A 41 -45.74 24.36 -3.21
N GLN A 42 -44.54 24.78 -3.68
CA GLN A 42 -43.64 23.96 -4.47
C GLN A 42 -42.19 24.19 -4.10
N TRP A 43 -41.41 23.10 -4.08
CA TRP A 43 -39.99 23.09 -3.91
C TRP A 43 -39.32 22.49 -5.15
N SER A 44 -38.20 23.05 -5.56
CA SER A 44 -37.34 22.49 -6.60
C SER A 44 -35.87 22.74 -6.30
N ILE A 45 -35.00 21.93 -6.90
CA ILE A 45 -33.56 22.02 -6.75
C ILE A 45 -32.87 21.93 -8.12
N SER A 46 -31.83 22.72 -8.32
CA SER A 46 -31.02 22.72 -9.51
C SER A 46 -29.52 22.91 -9.16
N PRO A 47 -28.62 22.12 -9.76
CA PRO A 47 -28.88 20.97 -10.63
C PRO A 47 -29.60 19.82 -9.91
N ALA A 48 -29.88 18.71 -10.61
CA ALA A 48 -30.42 17.51 -9.98
C ALA A 48 -29.39 16.91 -9.01
N LEU A 49 -29.88 16.36 -7.91
CA LEU A 49 -29.02 15.66 -6.93
C LEU A 49 -28.37 14.40 -7.56
N PRO A 50 -27.18 14.01 -7.09
CA PRO A 50 -26.54 12.79 -7.55
C PRO A 50 -27.31 11.53 -7.13
N ALA A 51 -26.97 10.39 -7.77
CA ALA A 51 -27.60 9.09 -7.51
C ALA A 51 -27.55 8.74 -6.02
N GLY A 52 -28.63 8.13 -5.52
CA GLY A 52 -28.81 7.75 -4.12
C GLY A 52 -29.32 8.87 -3.20
N MET A 53 -29.39 10.11 -3.68
CA MET A 53 -29.92 11.25 -2.92
C MET A 53 -31.32 11.63 -3.37
N ASN A 54 -32.14 12.09 -2.44
CA ASN A 54 -33.53 12.48 -2.64
C ASN A 54 -33.77 13.92 -2.21
N PHE A 55 -34.68 14.59 -2.91
CA PHE A 55 -35.19 15.91 -2.57
C PHE A 55 -36.72 15.88 -2.48
N SER A 56 -37.24 16.27 -1.33
CA SER A 56 -38.70 16.35 -1.11
C SER A 56 -39.01 17.48 -0.12
N ASN A 57 -39.96 18.36 -0.52
CA ASN A 57 -40.41 19.46 0.34
C ASN A 57 -39.30 20.31 0.94
N GLY A 58 -38.24 20.58 0.17
CA GLY A 58 -37.05 21.30 0.65
C GLY A 58 -36.07 20.45 1.42
N VAL A 59 -36.37 19.20 1.77
CA VAL A 59 -35.52 18.29 2.51
C VAL A 59 -34.65 17.49 1.58
N ILE A 60 -33.34 17.45 1.87
CA ILE A 60 -32.34 16.61 1.18
C ILE A 60 -32.01 15.43 2.09
N SER A 61 -32.05 14.23 1.55
CA SER A 61 -31.78 12.99 2.29
C SER A 61 -31.28 11.91 1.35
N GLY A 62 -30.87 10.75 1.90
CA GLY A 62 -30.48 9.59 1.13
C GLY A 62 -29.09 9.07 1.45
N THR A 63 -28.59 8.21 0.57
CA THR A 63 -27.25 7.61 0.64
C THR A 63 -26.56 7.87 -0.70
N PRO A 64 -25.60 8.79 -0.81
CA PRO A 64 -24.96 9.11 -2.08
C PRO A 64 -24.19 7.90 -2.61
N GLU A 65 -24.39 7.55 -3.88
CA GLU A 65 -23.77 6.40 -4.54
C GLU A 65 -22.52 6.77 -5.33
N VAL A 66 -22.28 8.07 -5.56
CA VAL A 66 -21.15 8.60 -6.33
C VAL A 66 -20.46 9.71 -5.55
N ASN A 67 -19.13 9.81 -5.67
CA ASN A 67 -18.37 10.95 -5.17
C ASN A 67 -18.63 12.19 -6.02
N MET A 68 -18.49 13.36 -5.43
CA MET A 68 -18.72 14.63 -6.08
C MET A 68 -17.86 15.72 -5.45
N THR A 69 -17.17 16.48 -6.27
CA THR A 69 -16.47 17.70 -5.84
C THR A 69 -17.50 18.75 -5.37
N ALA A 70 -17.04 19.73 -4.60
CA ALA A 70 -17.90 20.82 -4.10
C ALA A 70 -18.75 21.40 -5.22
N THR A 71 -20.06 21.15 -5.16
CA THR A 71 -21.05 21.56 -6.15
C THR A 71 -22.14 22.38 -5.49
N GLN A 72 -22.40 23.57 -6.02
CA GLN A 72 -23.45 24.44 -5.52
C GLN A 72 -24.79 24.06 -6.13
N PHE A 73 -25.79 23.87 -5.29
CA PHE A 73 -27.18 23.66 -5.59
C PHE A 73 -27.99 24.90 -5.24
N THR A 74 -28.94 25.24 -6.10
CA THR A 74 -29.93 26.29 -5.81
C THR A 74 -31.27 25.62 -5.52
N VAL A 75 -31.80 25.87 -4.33
CA VAL A 75 -33.14 25.41 -3.96
C VAL A 75 -34.09 26.56 -4.08
N TYR A 76 -35.24 26.31 -4.73
CA TYR A 76 -36.29 27.26 -4.92
C TYR A 76 -37.54 26.88 -4.10
N ALA A 77 -38.16 27.87 -3.50
CA ALA A 77 -39.43 27.76 -2.81
C ALA A 77 -40.40 28.74 -3.46
N ASN A 78 -41.55 28.23 -3.94
CA ASN A 78 -42.55 29.01 -4.64
C ASN A 78 -43.87 28.97 -3.85
N ASN A 79 -44.57 30.11 -3.79
CA ASN A 79 -45.96 30.23 -3.35
C ASN A 79 -46.68 31.32 -4.17
N SER A 80 -47.93 31.66 -3.78
CA SER A 80 -48.73 32.71 -4.44
C SER A 80 -48.08 34.11 -4.34
N GLY A 81 -47.17 34.33 -3.39
CA GLY A 81 -46.47 35.60 -3.18
C GLY A 81 -45.18 35.73 -4.03
N GLY A 82 -44.71 34.63 -4.64
CA GLY A 82 -43.53 34.63 -5.49
C GLY A 82 -42.58 33.47 -5.25
N SER A 83 -41.40 33.61 -5.82
CA SER A 83 -40.30 32.64 -5.74
C SER A 83 -39.14 33.20 -4.93
N SER A 84 -38.51 32.37 -4.09
CA SER A 84 -37.27 32.66 -3.41
C SER A 84 -36.29 31.51 -3.59
N ALA A 85 -35.00 31.79 -3.35
CA ALA A 85 -33.96 30.82 -3.54
C ALA A 85 -32.94 30.87 -2.39
N ALA A 86 -32.39 29.71 -2.08
CA ALA A 86 -31.24 29.57 -1.19
C ALA A 86 -30.18 28.65 -1.84
N PHE A 87 -28.93 28.83 -1.44
CA PHE A 87 -27.80 28.07 -1.94
C PHE A 87 -27.35 27.05 -0.91
N LEU A 88 -26.93 25.87 -1.40
CA LEU A 88 -26.33 24.81 -0.62
C LEU A 88 -25.18 24.20 -1.41
N THR A 89 -24.01 24.11 -0.82
CA THR A 89 -22.86 23.42 -1.43
C THR A 89 -22.74 22.01 -0.86
N ILE A 90 -22.69 21.01 -1.73
CA ILE A 90 -22.54 19.60 -1.33
C ILE A 90 -21.23 19.07 -1.90
N THR A 91 -20.45 18.43 -1.02
CA THR A 91 -19.26 17.63 -1.38
C THR A 91 -19.50 16.18 -0.96
N ILE A 92 -19.17 15.21 -1.80
CA ILE A 92 -19.28 13.78 -1.48
C ILE A 92 -17.91 13.15 -1.67
N LEU A 93 -17.32 12.69 -0.58
CA LEU A 93 -15.99 12.08 -0.54
C LEU A 93 -16.09 10.56 -0.64
N GLU A 94 -15.01 9.91 -1.08
CA GLU A 94 -14.82 8.47 -0.91
C GLU A 94 -14.74 8.12 0.58
N PRO A 95 -15.17 6.92 1.03
CA PRO A 95 -14.77 6.39 2.31
C PRO A 95 -13.25 6.30 2.39
N VAL A 96 -12.66 6.51 3.57
CA VAL A 96 -11.22 6.29 3.75
C VAL A 96 -10.88 4.84 3.39
N ALA A 97 -9.83 4.63 2.61
CA ALA A 97 -9.37 3.29 2.29
C ALA A 97 -8.85 2.56 3.55
N THR A 98 -8.83 1.24 3.52
CA THR A 98 -8.08 0.42 4.48
C THR A 98 -7.06 -0.42 3.73
N VAL A 99 -5.87 -0.55 4.29
CA VAL A 99 -4.74 -1.27 3.67
C VAL A 99 -4.09 -2.16 4.73
N VAL A 100 -3.97 -3.44 4.45
CA VAL A 100 -3.33 -4.41 5.35
C VAL A 100 -2.43 -5.34 4.55
N TYR A 101 -1.21 -5.60 5.03
CA TYR A 101 -0.34 -6.65 4.51
C TYR A 101 -0.38 -7.86 5.46
N VAL A 102 -0.54 -9.05 4.89
CA VAL A 102 -0.53 -10.30 5.65
C VAL A 102 0.34 -11.32 4.91
N PRO A 103 1.44 -11.77 5.52
CA PRO A 103 2.00 -11.35 6.81
C PRO A 103 2.62 -9.94 6.76
N GLU A 104 2.75 -9.29 7.93
CA GLU A 104 3.42 -7.99 8.07
C GLU A 104 4.96 -8.11 8.07
N ASN A 105 5.48 -9.30 8.35
CA ASN A 105 6.92 -9.58 8.39
C ASN A 105 7.26 -10.56 7.27
N ILE A 106 8.15 -10.17 6.40
CA ILE A 106 8.56 -10.93 5.21
C ILE A 106 10.07 -11.08 5.21
N THR A 107 10.53 -12.30 4.95
CA THR A 107 11.94 -12.59 4.70
C THR A 107 12.07 -13.07 3.28
N LEU A 108 12.98 -12.47 2.53
CA LEU A 108 13.32 -12.80 1.14
C LEU A 108 14.78 -13.24 1.06
N ILE A 109 15.07 -14.13 0.13
CA ILE A 109 16.44 -14.57 -0.19
C ILE A 109 16.95 -13.76 -1.39
N ARG A 110 18.09 -13.10 -1.24
CA ARG A 110 18.71 -12.29 -2.28
C ARG A 110 18.98 -13.12 -3.55
N GLY A 111 18.54 -12.61 -4.69
CA GLY A 111 18.76 -13.22 -5.99
C GLY A 111 17.91 -14.47 -6.29
N GLU A 112 17.14 -14.97 -5.34
CA GLU A 112 16.34 -16.19 -5.49
C GLU A 112 14.84 -15.94 -5.43
N ASP A 113 14.37 -15.23 -4.41
CA ASP A 113 12.94 -15.02 -4.19
C ASP A 113 12.37 -13.94 -5.11
N ASN A 114 11.39 -14.32 -5.92
CA ASN A 114 10.58 -13.38 -6.67
C ASN A 114 9.42 -12.89 -5.78
N ALA A 115 9.59 -11.73 -5.17
CA ALA A 115 8.60 -11.15 -4.28
C ALA A 115 7.27 -10.88 -5.02
N SER A 116 6.16 -11.18 -4.35
CA SER A 116 4.79 -10.85 -4.79
C SER A 116 3.95 -10.55 -3.55
N ILE A 117 4.09 -9.32 -3.04
CA ILE A 117 3.46 -8.87 -1.80
C ILE A 117 2.33 -7.92 -2.19
N VAL A 118 1.09 -8.33 -1.96
CA VAL A 118 -0.11 -7.61 -2.35
C VAL A 118 -0.90 -7.22 -1.10
N PRO A 119 -1.38 -5.97 -0.98
CA PRO A 119 -2.20 -5.55 0.14
C PRO A 119 -3.61 -6.11 0.05
N ILE A 120 -4.24 -6.31 1.22
CA ILE A 120 -5.69 -6.49 1.35
C ILE A 120 -6.29 -5.11 1.47
N LEU A 121 -7.23 -4.79 0.59
CA LEU A 121 -7.87 -3.48 0.51
C LEU A 121 -9.32 -3.54 0.98
N GLY A 122 -9.78 -2.44 1.57
CA GLY A 122 -11.16 -2.19 1.93
C GLY A 122 -11.48 -0.70 1.93
N GLY A 123 -12.71 -0.33 2.30
CA GLY A 123 -13.14 1.07 2.28
C GLY A 123 -13.33 1.62 0.87
N GLY A 124 -12.90 2.86 0.63
CA GLY A 124 -13.00 3.54 -0.65
C GLY A 124 -11.86 3.19 -1.61
N MET A 125 -12.04 3.55 -2.88
CA MET A 125 -11.00 3.39 -3.91
C MET A 125 -9.78 4.24 -3.59
N VAL A 126 -8.58 3.67 -3.77
CA VAL A 126 -7.32 4.39 -3.60
C VAL A 126 -6.98 5.14 -4.88
N GLU A 127 -6.65 6.42 -4.75
CA GLU A 127 -6.26 7.29 -5.88
C GLU A 127 -4.75 7.43 -6.02
N SER A 128 -4.02 7.34 -4.91
CA SER A 128 -2.56 7.43 -4.92
C SER A 128 -1.91 6.59 -3.83
N TRP A 129 -0.68 6.15 -4.13
CA TRP A 129 0.14 5.32 -3.27
C TRP A 129 1.51 5.93 -3.06
N SER A 130 2.06 5.73 -1.87
CA SER A 130 3.46 6.01 -1.59
C SER A 130 4.04 4.98 -0.62
N ILE A 131 5.37 4.81 -0.69
CA ILE A 131 6.12 3.94 0.21
C ILE A 131 7.37 4.67 0.69
N SER A 132 7.70 4.51 1.96
CA SER A 132 8.92 5.07 2.56
C SER A 132 9.47 4.11 3.64
N PRO A 133 10.79 3.93 3.71
CA PRO A 133 11.82 4.40 2.79
C PRO A 133 11.71 3.78 1.38
N ALA A 134 12.61 4.17 0.46
CA ALA A 134 12.71 3.53 -0.85
C ALA A 134 13.06 2.05 -0.69
N LEU A 135 12.51 1.21 -1.56
CA LEU A 135 12.84 -0.22 -1.60
C LEU A 135 14.28 -0.45 -2.06
N PRO A 136 14.91 -1.54 -1.61
CA PRO A 136 16.25 -1.93 -2.09
C PRO A 136 16.20 -2.34 -3.57
N ASP A 137 17.36 -2.27 -4.21
CA ASP A 137 17.51 -2.63 -5.62
C ASP A 137 16.95 -4.03 -5.91
N GLY A 138 16.22 -4.11 -7.02
CA GLY A 138 15.55 -5.31 -7.48
C GLY A 138 14.11 -5.48 -7.00
N LEU A 139 13.66 -4.69 -6.03
CA LEU A 139 12.26 -4.62 -5.62
C LEU A 139 11.61 -3.35 -6.15
N PHE A 140 10.36 -3.48 -6.57
CA PHE A 140 9.55 -2.42 -7.17
C PHE A 140 8.24 -2.26 -6.40
N PHE A 141 7.69 -1.06 -6.42
CA PHE A 141 6.42 -0.72 -5.82
C PHE A 141 5.47 -0.14 -6.85
N ASP A 142 4.31 -0.73 -7.01
CA ASP A 142 3.24 -0.21 -7.86
C ASP A 142 1.87 -0.56 -7.29
N ASN A 143 0.98 0.42 -7.24
CA ASN A 143 -0.41 0.27 -6.78
C ASN A 143 -0.55 -0.52 -5.46
N GLY A 144 0.34 -0.24 -4.49
CA GLY A 144 0.37 -0.91 -3.20
C GLY A 144 1.08 -2.27 -3.20
N SER A 145 1.42 -2.83 -4.36
CA SER A 145 2.10 -4.12 -4.45
C SER A 145 3.62 -3.96 -4.51
N ILE A 146 4.35 -4.86 -3.84
CA ILE A 146 5.80 -4.96 -3.92
C ILE A 146 6.15 -6.25 -4.66
N PHE A 147 7.00 -6.15 -5.68
CA PHE A 147 7.37 -7.27 -6.53
C PHE A 147 8.81 -7.15 -7.03
N GLY A 148 9.37 -8.26 -7.53
CA GLY A 148 10.71 -8.34 -8.08
C GLY A 148 11.65 -9.23 -7.26
N ILE A 149 12.91 -9.30 -7.68
CA ILE A 149 13.95 -10.13 -7.06
C ILE A 149 14.96 -9.21 -6.38
N PRO A 150 15.11 -9.25 -5.04
CA PRO A 150 16.04 -8.37 -4.33
C PRO A 150 17.50 -8.68 -4.70
N LEU A 151 18.27 -7.64 -4.99
CA LEU A 151 19.67 -7.75 -5.43
C LEU A 151 20.69 -7.48 -4.33
N ILE A 152 20.26 -6.90 -3.20
CA ILE A 152 21.11 -6.58 -2.05
C ILE A 152 20.46 -7.05 -0.75
N ASN A 153 21.32 -7.45 0.21
CA ASN A 153 20.87 -7.82 1.53
C ASN A 153 20.37 -6.61 2.31
N SER A 154 19.42 -6.83 3.19
CA SER A 154 18.88 -5.82 4.09
C SER A 154 18.58 -6.43 5.44
N THR A 155 19.00 -5.78 6.51
CA THR A 155 18.48 -6.07 7.85
C THR A 155 16.98 -5.72 7.89
N ASN A 156 16.28 -6.18 8.92
CA ASN A 156 14.86 -5.88 9.07
C ASN A 156 14.58 -4.37 8.94
N MET A 157 13.89 -3.99 7.88
CA MET A 157 13.51 -2.61 7.56
C MET A 157 11.99 -2.49 7.56
N THR A 158 11.50 -1.51 8.31
CA THR A 158 10.07 -1.18 8.30
C THR A 158 9.76 -0.19 7.19
N TYR A 159 8.82 -0.55 6.33
CA TYR A 159 8.26 0.30 5.27
C TYR A 159 6.90 0.81 5.69
N VAL A 160 6.69 2.10 5.48
CA VAL A 160 5.41 2.76 5.67
C VAL A 160 4.77 2.93 4.30
N VAL A 161 3.62 2.30 4.11
CA VAL A 161 2.83 2.43 2.88
C VAL A 161 1.63 3.31 3.17
N ILE A 162 1.42 4.32 2.33
CA ILE A 162 0.30 5.25 2.45
C ILE A 162 -0.56 5.14 1.20
N ALA A 163 -1.85 4.91 1.41
CA ALA A 163 -2.88 4.93 0.38
C ALA A 163 -3.82 6.11 0.63
N THR A 164 -4.04 6.94 -0.37
CA THR A 164 -4.82 8.18 -0.25
C THR A 164 -5.94 8.22 -1.25
N ASN A 165 -7.09 8.75 -0.84
CA ASN A 165 -8.22 9.11 -1.67
C ASN A 165 -8.85 10.42 -1.18
N THR A 166 -9.97 10.87 -1.77
CA THR A 166 -10.66 12.11 -1.36
C THR A 166 -11.16 12.07 0.09
N GLY A 167 -11.40 10.88 0.65
CA GLY A 167 -11.83 10.71 2.05
C GLY A 167 -10.71 10.79 3.06
N GLY A 168 -9.45 10.64 2.63
CA GLY A 168 -8.28 10.69 3.50
C GLY A 168 -7.20 9.67 3.16
N SER A 169 -6.29 9.44 4.12
CA SER A 169 -5.16 8.53 3.96
C SER A 169 -5.21 7.37 4.95
N ALA A 170 -4.90 6.18 4.47
CA ALA A 170 -4.64 4.98 5.27
C ALA A 170 -3.14 4.69 5.30
N VAL A 171 -2.66 4.18 6.43
CA VAL A 171 -1.26 3.84 6.64
C VAL A 171 -1.15 2.36 6.99
N ALA A 172 -0.25 1.65 6.32
CA ALA A 172 0.12 0.28 6.64
C ALA A 172 1.63 0.16 6.86
N TYR A 173 2.03 -0.79 7.68
CA TYR A 173 3.43 -1.09 7.97
C TYR A 173 3.78 -2.47 7.44
N LEU A 174 4.99 -2.60 6.90
CA LEU A 174 5.51 -3.85 6.37
C LEU A 174 7.00 -3.94 6.71
N ASN A 175 7.41 -5.05 7.32
CA ASN A 175 8.79 -5.32 7.65
C ASN A 175 9.39 -6.30 6.63
N ILE A 176 10.48 -5.91 5.97
CA ILE A 176 11.17 -6.76 5.01
C ILE A 176 12.61 -6.98 5.46
N THR A 177 13.02 -8.23 5.50
CA THR A 177 14.40 -8.67 5.70
C THR A 177 14.86 -9.38 4.43
N ILE A 178 16.05 -9.08 3.93
CA ILE A 178 16.64 -9.76 2.79
C ILE A 178 17.94 -10.43 3.23
N VAL A 179 17.97 -11.77 3.18
CA VAL A 179 19.08 -12.58 3.64
C VAL A 179 19.91 -13.11 2.46
N GLU A 180 21.16 -13.45 2.74
CA GLU A 180 22.00 -14.17 1.77
C GLU A 180 21.44 -15.57 1.50
N PRO A 181 21.55 -16.07 0.26
CA PRO A 181 21.36 -17.48 -0.03
C PRO A 181 22.33 -18.34 0.78
N ILE A 182 21.96 -19.60 1.03
CA ILE A 182 22.86 -20.57 1.64
C ILE A 182 24.03 -20.84 0.68
N ALA A 183 25.25 -20.88 1.19
CA ALA A 183 26.40 -21.31 0.42
C ALA A 183 26.27 -22.78 0.01
N VAL A 184 26.46 -23.06 -1.25
CA VAL A 184 26.48 -24.44 -1.79
C VAL A 184 27.88 -24.74 -2.30
N LEU A 185 28.60 -25.54 -1.52
CA LEU A 185 30.00 -25.84 -1.75
C LEU A 185 30.21 -27.22 -2.34
N ALA A 186 31.07 -27.34 -3.31
CA ALA A 186 31.48 -28.63 -3.89
C ALA A 186 32.94 -28.61 -4.31
N PHE A 187 33.64 -29.70 -4.03
CA PHE A 187 34.84 -30.10 -4.75
C PHE A 187 34.43 -31.20 -5.74
N ASN A 188 34.83 -31.06 -6.98
CA ASN A 188 34.48 -32.01 -8.02
C ASN A 188 35.55 -33.10 -8.25
N GLU A 189 36.65 -33.11 -7.46
CA GLU A 189 37.81 -33.93 -7.73
C GLU A 189 38.39 -34.56 -6.42
N SER A 190 38.99 -35.74 -6.59
CA SER A 190 39.85 -36.37 -5.61
C SER A 190 41.30 -36.07 -5.96
N PHE A 191 42.10 -35.75 -4.98
CA PHE A 191 43.49 -35.41 -5.19
C PHE A 191 44.38 -36.57 -4.74
N VAL A 192 45.35 -36.94 -5.60
CA VAL A 192 46.43 -37.84 -5.26
C VAL A 192 47.73 -37.06 -5.43
N LEU A 193 48.45 -36.86 -4.34
CA LEU A 193 49.63 -36.00 -4.28
C LEU A 193 50.84 -36.82 -3.87
N THR A 194 52.02 -36.56 -4.49
CA THR A 194 53.30 -37.09 -4.08
C THR A 194 53.92 -36.20 -3.02
N ARG A 195 54.23 -36.76 -1.84
CA ARG A 195 54.79 -36.02 -0.73
C ARG A 195 56.08 -35.25 -1.13
N GLY A 196 56.13 -33.98 -0.81
CA GLY A 196 57.24 -33.09 -1.06
C GLY A 196 57.46 -32.71 -2.52
N VAL A 197 56.56 -33.12 -3.46
CA VAL A 197 56.71 -32.89 -4.89
C VAL A 197 55.54 -32.14 -5.48
N ASP A 198 54.34 -32.70 -5.32
CA ASP A 198 53.17 -32.15 -5.97
C ASP A 198 52.56 -30.97 -5.17
N GLU A 199 52.36 -29.86 -5.84
CA GLU A 199 51.68 -28.68 -5.29
C GLU A 199 50.18 -28.79 -5.55
N LEU A 200 49.40 -28.76 -4.47
CA LEU A 200 47.94 -28.63 -4.56
C LEU A 200 47.56 -27.16 -4.76
N ASN A 201 46.65 -26.91 -5.64
CA ASN A 201 45.95 -25.63 -5.80
C ASN A 201 44.55 -25.90 -6.35
N ALA A 202 43.61 -26.03 -5.43
CA ALA A 202 42.22 -26.38 -5.76
C ALA A 202 41.25 -25.47 -5.07
N SER A 203 40.37 -24.90 -5.85
CA SER A 203 39.29 -23.99 -5.39
C SER A 203 37.98 -24.73 -5.18
N VAL A 204 37.31 -24.42 -4.10
CA VAL A 204 35.93 -24.85 -3.89
C VAL A 204 35.02 -24.15 -4.90
N ASN A 205 34.16 -24.91 -5.55
CA ASN A 205 33.06 -24.34 -6.33
C ASN A 205 31.94 -23.96 -5.36
N ASN A 206 31.58 -22.68 -5.32
CA ASN A 206 30.42 -22.17 -4.58
C ASN A 206 29.39 -21.64 -5.54
N THR A 207 28.21 -22.27 -5.59
CA THR A 207 27.08 -21.87 -6.43
C THR A 207 25.96 -21.18 -5.64
N GLY A 208 26.15 -21.01 -4.31
CA GLY A 208 25.19 -20.33 -3.44
C GLY A 208 25.67 -18.96 -2.96
N GLY A 209 25.27 -18.59 -1.77
CA GLY A 209 25.62 -17.33 -1.14
C GLY A 209 27.08 -17.20 -0.72
N MET A 210 27.46 -16.00 -0.27
CA MET A 210 28.82 -15.74 0.19
C MET A 210 29.15 -16.53 1.44
N VAL A 211 30.35 -17.10 1.49
CA VAL A 211 30.87 -17.80 2.66
C VAL A 211 31.57 -16.79 3.58
N ALA A 212 31.10 -16.66 4.81
CA ALA A 212 31.68 -15.76 5.81
C ALA A 212 32.90 -16.37 6.50
N THR A 213 32.87 -17.69 6.78
CA THR A 213 33.93 -18.43 7.45
C THR A 213 34.13 -19.78 6.80
N TRP A 214 35.35 -20.26 6.82
CA TRP A 214 35.76 -21.55 6.26
C TRP A 214 36.30 -22.45 7.37
N ALA A 215 35.82 -23.67 7.42
CA ALA A 215 36.34 -24.72 8.29
C ALA A 215 36.44 -26.03 7.51
N ILE A 216 37.37 -26.91 7.92
CA ILE A 216 37.53 -28.22 7.29
C ILE A 216 37.81 -29.26 8.37
N GLU A 217 37.18 -30.42 8.28
CA GLU A 217 37.40 -31.55 9.19
C GLU A 217 37.55 -32.85 8.38
N PRO A 218 38.46 -33.74 8.82
CA PRO A 218 39.49 -33.56 9.88
C PRO A 218 40.52 -32.50 9.49
N ALA A 219 41.45 -32.21 10.44
CA ALA A 219 42.56 -31.28 10.18
C ALA A 219 43.38 -31.71 8.95
N LEU A 220 43.75 -30.75 8.11
CA LEU A 220 44.56 -30.98 6.93
C LEU A 220 45.96 -31.52 7.26
N PRO A 221 46.56 -32.30 6.37
CA PRO A 221 47.94 -32.77 6.56
C PRO A 221 48.92 -31.61 6.55
N LEU A 222 50.04 -31.79 7.26
CA LEU A 222 51.09 -30.77 7.31
C LEU A 222 51.54 -30.39 5.90
N GLY A 223 51.64 -29.09 5.61
CA GLY A 223 52.01 -28.52 4.35
C GLY A 223 50.84 -28.17 3.45
N ILE A 224 49.57 -28.59 3.77
CA ILE A 224 48.36 -28.19 3.06
C ILE A 224 47.56 -27.21 3.92
N THR A 225 47.06 -26.17 3.29
CA THR A 225 46.32 -25.08 3.95
C THR A 225 44.99 -24.81 3.21
N LEU A 226 43.93 -24.45 3.97
CA LEU A 226 42.69 -23.92 3.43
C LEU A 226 42.64 -22.42 3.72
N GLN A 227 42.49 -21.61 2.68
CA GLN A 227 42.31 -20.17 2.81
C GLN A 227 41.27 -19.68 1.77
N GLN A 228 40.22 -19.01 2.26
CA GLN A 228 39.16 -18.45 1.40
C GLN A 228 38.62 -19.42 0.36
N GLY A 229 38.43 -20.70 0.75
CA GLY A 229 37.92 -21.73 -0.15
C GLY A 229 38.93 -22.32 -1.14
N VAL A 230 40.22 -22.00 -0.97
CA VAL A 230 41.30 -22.60 -1.76
C VAL A 230 42.11 -23.52 -0.87
N LEU A 231 42.26 -24.77 -1.30
CA LEU A 231 43.23 -25.71 -0.77
C LEU A 231 44.53 -25.58 -1.54
N PHE A 232 45.63 -25.30 -0.85
CA PHE A 232 46.92 -25.13 -1.50
C PHE A 232 48.08 -25.60 -0.60
N GLY A 233 49.20 -25.88 -1.24
CA GLY A 233 50.46 -26.25 -0.61
C GLY A 233 51.00 -27.59 -1.05
N VAL A 234 52.11 -28.02 -0.44
CA VAL A 234 52.79 -29.30 -0.71
C VAL A 234 52.75 -30.14 0.56
N SER A 235 52.20 -31.37 0.48
CA SER A 235 52.10 -32.23 1.65
C SER A 235 53.48 -32.72 2.10
N GLU A 236 53.76 -32.53 3.38
CA GLU A 236 55.00 -32.97 4.02
C GLU A 236 54.90 -34.37 4.64
N VAL A 237 53.73 -34.98 4.64
CA VAL A 237 53.46 -36.27 5.28
C VAL A 237 52.81 -37.25 4.30
N ASN A 238 53.03 -38.53 4.53
CA ASN A 238 52.24 -39.59 3.84
C ASN A 238 50.94 -39.79 4.61
N MET A 239 49.87 -40.02 3.89
CA MET A 239 48.56 -40.35 4.45
C MET A 239 47.82 -41.36 3.62
N THR A 240 46.89 -42.09 4.23
CA THR A 240 45.93 -42.91 3.55
C THR A 240 44.76 -42.03 3.03
N VAL A 241 43.92 -42.58 2.18
CA VAL A 241 42.71 -41.88 1.70
C VAL A 241 41.91 -41.39 2.87
N THR A 242 41.71 -40.08 2.93
CA THR A 242 40.92 -39.40 3.98
C THR A 242 39.89 -38.51 3.30
N THR A 243 38.66 -38.61 3.78
CA THR A 243 37.56 -37.73 3.34
C THR A 243 37.51 -36.52 4.27
N TYR A 244 37.48 -35.34 3.68
CA TYR A 244 37.35 -34.08 4.37
C TYR A 244 35.94 -33.48 4.13
N THR A 245 35.42 -32.84 5.17
CA THR A 245 34.16 -32.10 5.11
C THR A 245 34.46 -30.61 5.30
N LEU A 246 33.90 -29.79 4.45
CA LEU A 246 33.98 -28.33 4.46
C LEU A 246 32.75 -27.74 5.05
#